data_5d55b72c9c78c80627b9f43efbf8b6ee
#
_entry.id   5d55b72c9c78c80627b9f43efbf8b6ee
#
_cell.length_a   1.000
_cell.length_b   1.000
_cell.length_c   1.000
_cell.angle_alpha   90.00
_cell.angle_beta   90.00
_cell.angle_gamma   90.00
#
_symmetry.space_group_name_H-M   'P 1'
#
loop_
_entity.id
_entity.type
_entity.pdbx_description
1 polymer ?
#
loop_
_entity_poly.entity_id
_entity_poly.type
_entity_poly.pdbx_seq_one_letter_code
_entity_poly.pdbx_strand_id
1 'polypeptide(L)'
;MKVHKLYVRDEYLEMIKSGEKRIEVRVAYPQLKGIKPKDKILFNNEVPAEVISVKKYETFRQVLREEPIEKIFPDKPSFEQAVKRFHNMYPKWKENRYGVIAIKFRLLKPRRE
;
A
#
# COMPACT_ATOMS: atom_id res chain seq x y z
N MET A 1 10.81 -14.95 -7.88
CA MET A 1 10.10 -14.34 -6.74
C MET A 1 11.08 -13.51 -5.91
N LYS A 2 10.75 -12.27 -5.70
CA LYS A 2 11.60 -11.37 -4.91
C LYS A 2 10.94 -11.01 -3.59
N VAL A 3 11.76 -10.60 -2.61
CA VAL A 3 11.28 -10.05 -1.36
C VAL A 3 11.59 -8.56 -1.35
N HIS A 4 10.56 -7.74 -1.14
CA HIS A 4 10.69 -6.29 -1.07
C HIS A 4 10.45 -5.85 0.35
N LYS A 5 11.29 -4.97 0.87
CA LYS A 5 11.12 -4.45 2.22
C LYS A 5 10.43 -3.10 2.15
N LEU A 6 9.29 -2.98 2.78
CA LEU A 6 8.54 -1.73 2.85
C LEU A 6 8.31 -1.37 4.32
N TYR A 7 8.31 -0.08 4.59
CA TYR A 7 8.12 0.41 5.95
C TYR A 7 6.87 1.28 6.00
N VAL A 8 6.04 1.03 7.00
CA VAL A 8 4.84 1.81 7.27
C VAL A 8 4.87 2.28 8.72
N ARG A 9 4.02 3.25 9.05
CA ARG A 9 3.88 3.70 10.44
C ARG A 9 3.32 2.57 11.29
N ASP A 10 3.64 2.59 12.58
CA ASP A 10 3.24 1.53 13.49
C ASP A 10 1.74 1.28 13.49
N GLU A 11 0.93 2.34 13.44
CA GLU A 11 -0.52 2.19 13.40
C GLU A 11 -1.01 1.43 12.17
N TYR A 12 -0.38 1.66 11.02
CA TYR A 12 -0.72 0.93 9.80
C TYR A 12 -0.20 -0.51 9.85
N LEU A 13 0.93 -0.73 10.49
CA LEU A 13 1.45 -2.08 10.66
C LEU A 13 0.46 -2.94 11.45
N GLU A 14 -0.12 -2.38 12.51
CA GLU A 14 -1.12 -3.10 13.29
C GLU A 14 -2.36 -3.43 12.44
N MET A 15 -2.78 -2.52 11.57
CA MET A 15 -3.89 -2.76 10.65
C MET A 15 -3.56 -3.83 9.60
N ILE A 16 -2.30 -3.91 9.19
CA ILE A 16 -1.84 -4.98 8.30
C ILE A 16 -1.87 -6.30 9.03
N LYS A 17 -1.37 -6.34 10.27
CA LYS A 17 -1.35 -7.56 11.07
C LYS A 17 -2.74 -8.11 11.31
N SER A 18 -3.71 -7.24 11.54
CA SER A 18 -5.10 -7.65 11.77
C SER A 18 -5.78 -8.15 10.49
N GLY A 19 -5.18 -7.89 9.33
CA GLY A 19 -5.77 -8.25 8.05
C GLY A 19 -6.76 -7.23 7.51
N GLU A 20 -6.98 -6.12 8.22
CA GLU A 20 -7.91 -5.10 7.77
C GLU A 20 -7.37 -4.25 6.64
N LYS A 21 -6.08 -3.87 6.71
CA LYS A 21 -5.43 -3.15 5.63
C LYS A 21 -4.84 -4.15 4.65
N ARG A 22 -5.31 -4.11 3.41
CA ARG A 22 -4.91 -5.07 2.37
C ARG A 22 -4.39 -4.43 1.11
N ILE A 23 -4.37 -3.10 1.04
CA ILE A 23 -3.85 -2.35 -0.10
C ILE A 23 -2.90 -1.29 0.43
N GLU A 24 -1.67 -1.32 -0.08
CA GLU A 24 -0.68 -0.29 0.22
C GLU A 24 -0.58 0.63 -0.98
N VAL A 25 -0.74 1.92 -0.75
CA VAL A 25 -0.73 2.93 -1.80
C VAL A 25 0.44 3.88 -1.58
N ARG A 26 1.25 4.07 -2.60
CA ARG A 26 2.44 4.91 -2.54
C ARG A 26 2.64 5.69 -3.83
N VAL A 27 3.40 6.78 -3.75
CA VAL A 27 3.97 7.37 -4.96
C VAL A 27 4.83 6.30 -5.63
N ALA A 28 4.69 6.17 -6.94
CA ALA A 28 5.34 5.10 -7.70
C ALA A 28 6.80 5.43 -7.99
N TYR A 29 7.61 5.54 -6.94
CA TYR A 29 9.04 5.76 -7.09
C TYR A 29 9.67 4.66 -7.94
N PRO A 30 10.77 4.96 -8.66
CA PRO A 30 11.41 3.97 -9.52
C PRO A 30 11.77 2.66 -8.81
N GLN A 31 12.17 2.71 -7.55
CA GLN A 31 12.55 1.51 -6.81
C GLN A 31 11.37 0.58 -6.53
N LEU A 32 10.14 1.05 -6.69
CA LEU A 32 8.96 0.21 -6.51
C LEU A 32 8.52 -0.50 -7.78
N LYS A 33 9.14 -0.18 -8.93
CA LYS A 33 8.73 -0.75 -10.22
C LYS A 33 8.96 -2.25 -10.35
N GLY A 34 9.84 -2.80 -9.54
CA GLY A 34 10.14 -4.22 -9.59
C GLY A 34 9.14 -5.11 -8.87
N ILE A 35 8.18 -4.53 -8.17
CA ILE A 35 7.21 -5.31 -7.40
C ILE A 35 6.20 -5.92 -8.35
N LYS A 36 6.03 -7.24 -8.27
CA LYS A 36 5.16 -8.00 -9.17
C LYS A 36 4.25 -8.94 -8.38
N PRO A 37 3.12 -9.36 -8.97
CA PRO A 37 2.32 -10.42 -8.36
C PRO A 37 3.18 -11.64 -8.03
N LYS A 38 2.87 -12.27 -6.90
CA LYS A 38 3.58 -13.42 -6.32
C LYS A 38 4.89 -13.08 -5.61
N ASP A 39 5.40 -11.86 -5.77
CA ASP A 39 6.51 -11.40 -4.95
C ASP A 39 6.07 -11.30 -3.49
N LYS A 40 7.04 -11.25 -2.59
CA LYS A 40 6.78 -11.06 -1.17
C LYS A 40 7.13 -9.65 -0.74
N ILE A 41 6.39 -9.16 0.25
CA ILE A 41 6.71 -7.92 0.93
C ILE A 41 6.94 -8.27 2.40
N LEU A 42 8.02 -7.72 2.95
CA LEU A 42 8.28 -7.81 4.38
C LEU A 42 8.05 -6.41 4.96
N PHE A 43 6.92 -6.23 5.64
CA PHE A 43 6.59 -4.94 6.25
C PHE A 43 7.34 -4.77 7.56
N ASN A 44 8.10 -3.69 7.66
CA ASN A 44 8.83 -3.31 8.88
C ASN A 44 9.75 -4.42 9.41
N ASN A 45 10.31 -5.21 8.49
CA ASN A 45 11.16 -6.39 8.83
C ASN A 45 10.44 -7.40 9.73
N GLU A 46 9.11 -7.38 9.75
CA GLU A 46 8.36 -8.16 10.72
C GLU A 46 7.22 -8.96 10.08
N VAL A 47 6.44 -8.35 9.20
CA VAL A 47 5.19 -8.96 8.73
C VAL A 47 5.30 -9.34 7.27
N PRO A 48 5.33 -10.66 6.95
CA PRO A 48 5.42 -11.09 5.55
C PRO A 48 4.05 -11.11 4.88
N ALA A 49 4.03 -10.71 3.63
CA ALA A 49 2.82 -10.71 2.80
C ALA A 49 3.18 -11.13 1.38
N GLU A 50 2.18 -11.57 0.65
CA GLU A 50 2.33 -11.91 -0.76
C GLU A 50 1.59 -10.89 -1.61
N VAL A 51 2.23 -10.41 -2.68
CA VAL A 51 1.64 -9.48 -3.61
C VAL A 51 0.62 -10.20 -4.48
N ILE A 52 -0.62 -9.71 -4.49
CA ILE A 52 -1.68 -10.24 -5.32
C ILE A 52 -1.74 -9.51 -6.64
N SER A 53 -1.73 -8.17 -6.60
CA SER A 53 -1.78 -7.34 -7.81
C SER A 53 -1.09 -6.02 -7.57
N VAL A 54 -0.65 -5.42 -8.66
CA VAL A 54 -0.02 -4.10 -8.65
C VAL A 54 -0.66 -3.30 -9.77
N LYS A 55 -1.24 -2.15 -9.42
CA LYS A 55 -1.86 -1.27 -10.39
C LYS A 55 -1.28 0.12 -10.31
N LYS A 56 -1.08 0.74 -11.46
CA LYS A 56 -0.61 2.12 -11.55
C LYS A 56 -1.78 3.05 -11.81
N TYR A 57 -1.72 4.21 -11.19
CA TYR A 57 -2.71 5.27 -11.35
C TYR A 57 -1.96 6.59 -11.51
N GLU A 58 -2.65 7.59 -12.00
CA GLU A 58 -2.03 8.90 -12.17
C GLU A 58 -2.05 9.71 -10.89
N THR A 59 -3.10 9.56 -10.09
CA THR A 59 -3.28 10.38 -8.88
C THR A 59 -3.84 9.56 -7.73
N PHE A 60 -3.67 10.07 -6.52
CA PHE A 60 -4.29 9.49 -5.34
C PHE A 60 -5.82 9.52 -5.43
N ARG A 61 -6.38 10.59 -6.03
CA ARG A 61 -7.83 10.68 -6.23
C ARG A 61 -8.33 9.54 -7.09
N GLN A 62 -7.60 9.19 -8.14
CA GLN A 62 -7.97 8.08 -9.01
C GLN A 62 -7.96 6.75 -8.25
N VAL A 63 -6.92 6.50 -7.47
CA VAL A 63 -6.84 5.29 -6.66
C VAL A 63 -8.05 5.19 -5.74
N LEU A 64 -8.39 6.29 -5.06
CA LEU A 64 -9.47 6.29 -4.08
C LEU A 64 -10.85 6.13 -4.72
N ARG A 65 -10.97 6.42 -6.01
CA ARG A 65 -12.23 6.14 -6.74
C ARG A 65 -12.33 4.68 -7.18
N GLU A 66 -11.18 4.06 -7.48
CA GLU A 66 -11.16 2.71 -8.06
C GLU A 66 -11.02 1.62 -7.02
N GLU A 67 -10.35 1.90 -5.89
CA GLU A 67 -10.06 0.91 -4.88
C GLU A 67 -10.89 1.17 -3.62
N PRO A 68 -11.22 0.13 -2.84
CA PRO A 68 -12.00 0.32 -1.62
C PRO A 68 -11.18 1.04 -0.55
N ILE A 69 -11.66 2.19 -0.10
CA ILE A 69 -10.96 3.01 0.88
C ILE A 69 -10.69 2.23 2.17
N GLU A 70 -11.64 1.41 2.61
CA GLU A 70 -11.51 0.67 3.86
C GLU A 70 -10.39 -0.38 3.82
N LYS A 71 -9.94 -0.78 2.65
CA LYS A 71 -8.79 -1.69 2.53
C LYS A 71 -7.47 -0.95 2.53
N ILE A 72 -7.50 0.34 2.24
CA ILE A 72 -6.33 1.23 2.30
C ILE A 72 -6.22 1.83 3.69
N PHE A 73 -7.33 2.38 4.19
CA PHE A 73 -7.45 3.03 5.50
C PHE A 73 -8.62 2.40 6.26
N PRO A 74 -8.36 1.37 7.08
CA PRO A 74 -9.44 0.66 7.79
C PRO A 74 -10.26 1.51 8.75
N ASP A 75 -9.76 2.66 9.18
CA ASP A 75 -10.52 3.60 10.00
C ASP A 75 -11.56 4.38 9.20
N LYS A 76 -11.65 4.14 7.89
CA LYS A 76 -12.72 4.61 7.00
C LYS A 76 -12.86 6.13 6.95
N PRO A 77 -11.80 6.85 6.58
CA PRO A 77 -11.93 8.30 6.37
C PRO A 77 -12.85 8.58 5.17
N SER A 78 -13.37 9.79 5.08
CA SER A 78 -14.05 10.21 3.87
C SER A 78 -13.07 10.28 2.71
N PHE A 79 -13.61 10.38 1.48
CA PHE A 79 -12.78 10.51 0.29
C PHE A 79 -11.80 11.70 0.42
N GLU A 80 -12.32 12.88 0.79
CA GLU A 80 -11.47 14.07 0.89
C GLU A 80 -10.46 13.96 2.05
N GLN A 81 -10.84 13.34 3.14
CA GLN A 81 -9.90 13.10 4.24
C GLN A 81 -8.77 12.17 3.81
N ALA A 82 -9.10 11.14 3.03
CA ALA A 82 -8.09 10.21 2.51
C ALA A 82 -7.13 10.92 1.56
N VAL A 83 -7.66 11.75 0.64
CA VAL A 83 -6.83 12.55 -0.26
C VAL A 83 -5.87 13.43 0.55
N LYS A 84 -6.39 14.08 1.58
CA LYS A 84 -5.59 14.97 2.42
C LYS A 84 -4.47 14.20 3.13
N ARG A 85 -4.75 12.99 3.60
CA ARG A 85 -3.71 12.14 4.22
C ARG A 85 -2.55 11.91 3.26
N PHE A 86 -2.85 11.56 2.02
CA PHE A 86 -1.81 11.32 1.03
C PHE A 86 -1.03 12.59 0.71
N HIS A 87 -1.70 13.73 0.61
CA HIS A 87 -1.02 14.99 0.31
C HIS A 87 -0.21 15.50 1.51
N ASN A 88 -0.52 15.05 2.72
CA ASN A 88 0.33 15.31 3.88
C ASN A 88 1.58 14.44 3.89
N MET A 89 1.50 13.23 3.31
CA MET A 89 2.63 12.32 3.22
C MET A 89 3.54 12.64 2.03
N TYR A 90 2.95 13.08 0.91
CA TYR A 90 3.65 13.28 -0.35
C TYR A 90 3.33 14.64 -0.94
N PRO A 91 4.34 15.44 -1.30
CA PRO A 91 4.08 16.68 -2.04
C PRO A 91 3.49 16.36 -3.41
N LYS A 92 2.64 17.27 -3.90
CA LYS A 92 1.95 17.06 -5.18
C LYS A 92 2.88 16.85 -6.36
N TRP A 93 4.07 17.47 -6.34
CA TRP A 93 4.98 17.32 -7.46
C TRP A 93 5.48 15.88 -7.62
N LYS A 94 5.56 15.12 -6.52
CA LYS A 94 5.95 13.71 -6.59
C LYS A 94 4.86 12.87 -7.21
N GLU A 95 3.62 13.13 -6.83
CA GLU A 95 2.46 12.49 -7.44
C GLU A 95 2.43 12.75 -8.94
N ASN A 96 2.61 14.01 -9.34
CA ASN A 96 2.60 14.38 -10.75
C ASN A 96 3.75 13.76 -11.54
N ARG A 97 4.93 13.65 -10.92
CA ARG A 97 6.11 13.14 -11.60
C ARG A 97 6.09 11.63 -11.76
N TYR A 98 5.74 10.91 -10.71
CA TYR A 98 5.88 9.45 -10.67
C TYR A 98 4.57 8.69 -10.81
N GLY A 99 3.44 9.36 -10.55
CA GLY A 99 2.17 8.67 -10.44
C GLY A 99 2.06 7.93 -9.12
N VAL A 100 1.10 7.03 -9.05
CA VAL A 100 0.74 6.33 -7.82
C VAL A 100 0.66 4.84 -8.10
N ILE A 101 1.04 4.03 -7.13
CA ILE A 101 0.98 2.58 -7.22
C ILE A 101 0.10 2.04 -6.09
N ALA A 102 -0.78 1.11 -6.42
CA ALA A 102 -1.61 0.40 -5.45
C ALA A 102 -1.19 -1.06 -5.46
N ILE A 103 -0.71 -1.54 -4.33
CA ILE A 103 -0.24 -2.90 -4.15
C ILE A 103 -1.25 -3.65 -3.29
N LYS A 104 -1.95 -4.58 -3.89
CA LYS A 104 -2.87 -5.45 -3.16
C LYS A 104 -2.09 -6.67 -2.69
N PHE A 105 -2.24 -7.02 -1.43
CA PHE A 105 -1.47 -8.10 -0.83
C PHE A 105 -2.35 -8.92 0.11
N ARG A 106 -1.85 -10.10 0.48
CA ARG A 106 -2.45 -10.91 1.53
C ARG A 106 -1.37 -11.33 2.51
N LEU A 107 -1.73 -11.46 3.77
CA LEU A 107 -0.79 -11.92 4.77
C LEU A 107 -0.40 -13.37 4.52
N LEU A 108 0.87 -13.66 4.77
CA LEU A 108 1.33 -15.03 4.83
C LEU A 108 1.20 -15.47 6.29
N LYS A 109 0.37 -16.48 6.51
CA LYS A 109 0.15 -16.94 7.88
C LYS A 109 1.40 -17.61 8.41
N PRO A 110 1.76 -17.35 9.68
CA PRO A 110 2.87 -18.07 10.27
C PRO A 110 2.56 -19.54 10.27
N ARG A 111 3.62 -20.33 10.11
CA ARG A 111 3.48 -21.77 10.14
C ARG A 111 3.07 -22.21 11.54
N ARG A 112 2.09 -23.08 11.64
CA ARG A 112 1.69 -23.63 12.91
C ARG A 112 2.58 -24.79 13.28
N GLU A 113 2.85 -24.90 14.55
CA GLU A 113 3.63 -25.99 15.08
C GLU A 113 2.75 -27.11 15.57
#